data_fab6c3444b8cac82eb652d2ceeb9a720
#
_entry.id   fab6c3444b8cac82eb652d2ceeb9a720
#
_cell.length_a   1.000
_cell.length_b   1.000
_cell.length_c   1.000
_cell.angle_alpha   90.00
_cell.angle_beta   90.00
_cell.angle_gamma   90.00
#
_symmetry.space_group_name_H-M   'P 1'
#
loop_
_entity.id
_entity.type
_entity.pdbx_description
1 polymer ?
#
loop_
_entity_poly.entity_id
_entity_poly.type
_entity_poly.pdbx_seq_one_letter_code
_entity_poly.pdbx_strand_id
1 'polypeptide(L)'
;MRKALIVGIDHYDQIPSLSGAVNDAYSVKVALERHADGTLNFAQPRLLTSTGPDSTVTRGDLREAVEELFRDDAEISLFYFSGHGYIDGAGGFLCASDCANGHDGLSLSDVMAFANSSPAKNKVIILDSCHSGVAGGSPVAAQVAEIKEGVTILTASTADQYAMETGGSGVFTSLLVDALNGAAANLVGEVTPGSVYAHIDQSLGNWAQRPVFKTNIKKFVSLRETKAPIDLASLQKLTVLFNEPTTQLQLDPSYEPERTGSEVASVPPPDPAKNADFAVLQELVKVNLVRPVGAPHMWHAAMEGKACELTVLGQHYWKLVEQDLI
;
A
#
# COMPACT_ATOMS: atom_id res chain seq x y z
N MET A 1 12.95 0.66 -15.43
CA MET A 1 13.28 1.78 -14.53
C MET A 1 12.02 2.26 -13.83
N ARG A 2 12.09 2.64 -12.54
CA ARG A 2 10.99 3.23 -11.77
C ARG A 2 11.27 4.71 -11.56
N LYS A 3 10.33 5.57 -11.95
CA LYS A 3 10.43 7.04 -11.84
C LYS A 3 9.39 7.55 -10.87
N ALA A 4 9.73 8.56 -10.06
CA ALA A 4 8.78 9.24 -9.21
C ALA A 4 9.00 10.77 -9.28
N LEU A 5 7.90 11.50 -9.33
CA LEU A 5 7.81 12.93 -9.07
C LEU A 5 7.02 13.12 -7.77
N ILE A 6 7.63 13.75 -6.81
CA ILE A 6 7.06 13.99 -5.49
C ILE A 6 7.03 15.49 -5.25
N VAL A 7 5.84 16.01 -4.97
CA VAL A 7 5.59 17.46 -4.84
C VAL A 7 4.96 17.74 -3.48
N GLY A 8 5.51 18.73 -2.77
CA GLY A 8 4.98 19.25 -1.52
C GLY A 8 5.01 20.78 -1.49
N ILE A 9 3.86 21.43 -1.38
CA ILE A 9 3.74 22.88 -1.42
C ILE A 9 3.12 23.39 -0.14
N ASP A 10 3.92 24.06 0.69
CA ASP A 10 3.48 24.76 1.89
C ASP A 10 3.29 26.26 1.64
N HIS A 11 4.14 26.86 0.78
CA HIS A 11 4.09 28.31 0.53
C HIS A 11 3.31 28.64 -0.74
N TYR A 12 2.41 29.61 -0.61
CA TYR A 12 1.59 30.18 -1.66
C TYR A 12 1.63 31.71 -1.60
N ASP A 13 1.75 32.37 -2.76
CA ASP A 13 1.88 33.82 -2.83
C ASP A 13 0.60 34.58 -2.50
N GLN A 14 -0.57 33.98 -2.83
CA GLN A 14 -1.85 34.70 -2.81
C GLN A 14 -2.98 33.94 -2.07
N ILE A 15 -2.78 32.68 -1.72
CA ILE A 15 -3.71 31.89 -0.92
C ILE A 15 -3.02 31.46 0.39
N PRO A 16 -3.79 31.03 1.43
CA PRO A 16 -3.20 30.64 2.72
C PRO A 16 -2.13 29.55 2.58
N SER A 17 -1.01 29.70 3.25
CA SER A 17 0.05 28.69 3.30
C SER A 17 -0.36 27.49 4.15
N LEU A 18 0.23 26.33 3.86
CA LEU A 18 0.14 25.08 4.63
C LEU A 18 1.40 24.87 5.47
N SER A 19 1.42 23.83 6.29
CA SER A 19 2.55 23.52 7.17
C SER A 19 2.96 22.06 7.22
N GLY A 20 2.43 21.22 6.34
CA GLY A 20 2.66 19.77 6.37
C GLY A 20 3.01 19.14 5.05
N ALA A 21 2.66 19.79 3.93
CA ALA A 21 2.77 19.19 2.59
C ALA A 21 4.23 18.91 2.19
N VAL A 22 5.16 19.77 2.58
CA VAL A 22 6.59 19.55 2.32
C VAL A 22 7.14 18.39 3.15
N ASN A 23 6.76 18.28 4.42
CA ASN A 23 7.14 17.16 5.27
C ASN A 23 6.59 15.83 4.75
N ASP A 24 5.34 15.83 4.28
CA ASP A 24 4.70 14.69 3.65
C ASP A 24 5.46 14.23 2.40
N ALA A 25 5.84 15.16 1.54
CA ALA A 25 6.64 14.87 0.34
C ALA A 25 7.98 14.22 0.68
N TYR A 26 8.71 14.73 1.68
CA TYR A 26 9.95 14.11 2.15
C TYR A 26 9.72 12.69 2.69
N SER A 27 8.67 12.48 3.48
CA SER A 27 8.34 11.19 4.07
C SER A 27 8.05 10.13 3.00
N VAL A 28 7.26 10.50 1.99
CA VAL A 28 6.97 9.63 0.83
C VAL A 28 8.23 9.34 0.01
N LYS A 29 9.07 10.36 -0.23
CA LYS A 29 10.35 10.19 -0.93
C LYS A 29 11.22 9.15 -0.23
N VAL A 30 11.44 9.29 1.08
CA VAL A 30 12.26 8.37 1.86
C VAL A 30 11.70 6.94 1.81
N ALA A 31 10.38 6.78 1.94
CA ALA A 31 9.73 5.47 1.87
C ALA A 31 9.87 4.81 0.50
N LEU A 32 9.91 5.57 -0.60
CA LEU A 32 9.99 5.03 -1.96
C LEU A 32 11.42 4.79 -2.47
N GLU A 33 12.43 5.48 -1.96
CA GLU A 33 13.80 5.38 -2.48
C GLU A 33 14.37 3.97 -2.44
N ARG A 34 14.08 3.21 -1.37
CA ARG A 34 14.65 1.88 -1.15
C ARG A 34 13.62 0.87 -0.70
N HIS A 35 13.84 -0.39 -1.05
CA HIS A 35 13.19 -1.53 -0.44
C HIS A 35 13.63 -1.69 1.03
N ALA A 36 12.95 -2.52 1.79
CA ALA A 36 13.29 -2.73 3.21
C ALA A 36 14.65 -3.42 3.43
N ASP A 37 15.13 -4.16 2.45
CA ASP A 37 16.46 -4.77 2.43
C ASP A 37 17.60 -3.79 2.09
N GLY A 38 17.27 -2.51 1.82
CA GLY A 38 18.21 -1.46 1.46
C GLY A 38 18.53 -1.38 -0.03
N THR A 39 18.04 -2.29 -0.86
CA THR A 39 18.21 -2.21 -2.33
C THR A 39 17.47 -1.02 -2.91
N LEU A 40 17.93 -0.53 -4.07
CA LEU A 40 17.34 0.64 -4.72
C LEU A 40 15.97 0.28 -5.31
N ASN A 41 14.96 1.10 -5.00
CA ASN A 41 13.61 0.97 -5.52
C ASN A 41 13.33 2.03 -6.60
N PHE A 42 13.00 3.27 -6.23
CA PHE A 42 12.91 4.37 -7.17
C PHE A 42 14.26 5.11 -7.23
N ALA A 43 14.87 5.14 -8.40
CA ALA A 43 16.15 5.81 -8.58
C ALA A 43 15.95 7.34 -8.55
N GLN A 44 16.43 7.99 -7.49
CA GLN A 44 16.41 9.44 -7.32
C GLN A 44 15.04 10.08 -7.65
N PRO A 45 14.01 9.89 -6.81
CA PRO A 45 12.74 10.57 -6.99
C PRO A 45 12.95 12.07 -7.13
N ARG A 46 12.40 12.67 -8.20
CA ARG A 46 12.43 14.13 -8.37
C ARG A 46 11.54 14.76 -7.31
N LEU A 47 12.12 15.65 -6.51
CA LEU A 47 11.40 16.34 -5.44
C LEU A 47 11.23 17.82 -5.82
N LEU A 48 9.99 18.32 -5.80
CA LEU A 48 9.66 19.74 -5.90
C LEU A 48 9.00 20.18 -4.61
N THR A 49 9.58 21.15 -3.93
CA THR A 49 9.05 21.68 -2.66
C THR A 49 9.04 23.20 -2.64
N SER A 50 8.00 23.76 -2.01
CA SER A 50 7.87 25.18 -1.77
C SER A 50 7.67 25.45 -0.27
N THR A 51 8.66 26.10 0.35
CA THR A 51 8.68 26.41 1.78
C THR A 51 8.64 27.91 2.08
N GLY A 52 8.81 28.76 1.07
CA GLY A 52 8.85 30.20 1.21
C GLY A 52 9.02 30.89 -0.14
N PRO A 53 9.03 32.25 -0.17
CA PRO A 53 9.08 33.03 -1.41
C PRO A 53 10.37 32.80 -2.24
N ASP A 54 11.44 32.32 -1.59
CA ASP A 54 12.71 32.02 -2.28
C ASP A 54 12.77 30.59 -2.86
N SER A 55 11.74 29.75 -2.60
CA SER A 55 11.67 28.37 -3.07
C SER A 55 10.27 28.05 -3.59
N THR A 56 9.80 28.79 -4.56
CA THR A 56 8.48 28.61 -5.16
C THR A 56 8.49 27.54 -6.23
N VAL A 57 7.37 26.83 -6.37
CA VAL A 57 7.06 25.92 -7.47
C VAL A 57 5.91 26.54 -8.26
N THR A 58 6.17 27.01 -9.46
CA THR A 58 5.12 27.60 -10.30
C THR A 58 4.26 26.53 -10.97
N ARG A 59 3.08 26.92 -11.47
CA ARG A 59 2.27 26.06 -12.33
C ARG A 59 3.05 25.55 -13.54
N GLY A 60 3.91 26.40 -14.11
CA GLY A 60 4.76 26.04 -15.24
C GLY A 60 5.73 24.92 -14.88
N ASP A 61 6.44 25.07 -13.76
CA ASP A 61 7.39 24.05 -13.24
C ASP A 61 6.68 22.73 -12.94
N LEU A 62 5.52 22.80 -12.29
CA LEU A 62 4.71 21.62 -11.95
C LEU A 62 4.26 20.89 -13.21
N ARG A 63 3.73 21.62 -14.20
CA ARG A 63 3.26 21.05 -15.47
C ARG A 63 4.40 20.38 -16.24
N GLU A 64 5.54 21.06 -16.38
CA GLU A 64 6.72 20.52 -17.07
C GLU A 64 7.22 19.23 -16.38
N ALA A 65 7.29 19.24 -15.06
CA ALA A 65 7.74 18.07 -14.30
C ALA A 65 6.81 16.87 -14.45
N VAL A 66 5.47 17.09 -14.46
CA VAL A 66 4.49 16.02 -14.67
C VAL A 66 4.56 15.49 -16.10
N GLU A 67 4.68 16.37 -17.11
CA GLU A 67 4.86 15.97 -18.51
C GLU A 67 6.14 15.14 -18.69
N GLU A 68 7.26 15.56 -18.09
CA GLU A 68 8.52 14.84 -18.14
C GLU A 68 8.45 13.47 -17.47
N LEU A 69 7.77 13.37 -16.32
CA LEU A 69 7.57 12.09 -15.63
C LEU A 69 6.91 11.04 -16.54
N PHE A 70 5.90 11.46 -17.33
CA PHE A 70 5.10 10.55 -18.15
C PHE A 70 5.58 10.42 -19.59
N ARG A 71 6.62 11.14 -20.01
CA ARG A 71 7.08 11.17 -21.41
C ARG A 71 7.70 9.86 -21.89
N ASP A 72 8.51 9.20 -21.06
CA ASP A 72 9.31 8.06 -21.48
C ASP A 72 8.79 6.74 -20.92
N ASP A 73 9.23 5.62 -21.53
CA ASP A 73 8.95 4.28 -21.01
C ASP A 73 9.54 4.08 -19.60
N ALA A 74 8.75 3.42 -18.76
CA ALA A 74 9.11 3.05 -17.40
C ALA A 74 8.30 1.85 -16.94
N GLU A 75 8.83 1.11 -15.97
CA GLU A 75 8.06 0.09 -15.26
C GLU A 75 6.95 0.76 -14.43
N ILE A 76 7.34 1.82 -13.70
CA ILE A 76 6.43 2.65 -12.91
C ILE A 76 6.80 4.11 -13.12
N SER A 77 5.79 4.95 -13.42
CA SER A 77 5.83 6.40 -13.30
C SER A 77 4.85 6.81 -12.19
N LEU A 78 5.38 7.27 -11.04
CA LEU A 78 4.60 7.64 -9.86
C LEU A 78 4.60 9.14 -9.68
N PHE A 79 3.41 9.74 -9.62
CA PHE A 79 3.19 11.13 -9.27
C PHE A 79 2.54 11.21 -7.89
N TYR A 80 3.20 11.87 -6.93
CA TYR A 80 2.65 12.22 -5.63
C TYR A 80 2.57 13.74 -5.49
N PHE A 81 1.45 14.23 -4.99
CA PHE A 81 1.23 15.66 -4.74
C PHE A 81 0.61 15.84 -3.35
N SER A 82 1.20 16.71 -2.53
CA SER A 82 0.62 17.24 -1.30
C SER A 82 0.59 18.76 -1.36
N GLY A 83 -0.58 19.35 -1.11
CA GLY A 83 -0.80 20.78 -1.22
C GLY A 83 -2.27 21.15 -1.40
N HIS A 84 -2.57 22.42 -1.69
CA HIS A 84 -3.93 22.85 -2.00
C HIS A 84 -4.44 22.25 -3.31
N GLY A 85 -5.69 21.78 -3.28
CA GLY A 85 -6.47 21.45 -4.46
C GLY A 85 -7.67 22.36 -4.58
N TYR A 86 -8.20 22.51 -5.79
CA TYR A 86 -9.40 23.26 -6.09
C TYR A 86 -10.31 22.45 -7.02
N ILE A 87 -11.62 22.52 -6.81
CA ILE A 87 -12.62 21.88 -7.67
C ILE A 87 -13.71 22.87 -8.02
N ASP A 88 -14.09 22.88 -9.30
CA ASP A 88 -15.26 23.61 -9.80
C ASP A 88 -16.03 22.80 -10.86
N GLY A 89 -16.95 23.46 -11.57
CA GLY A 89 -17.73 22.85 -12.66
C GLY A 89 -16.90 22.44 -13.88
N ALA A 90 -15.68 22.96 -14.04
CA ALA A 90 -14.76 22.62 -15.13
C ALA A 90 -13.81 21.46 -14.77
N GLY A 91 -13.63 21.15 -13.46
CA GLY A 91 -12.78 20.05 -13.02
C GLY A 91 -12.01 20.32 -11.75
N GLY A 92 -10.99 19.49 -11.51
CA GLY A 92 -10.06 19.62 -10.39
C GLY A 92 -8.73 20.24 -10.84
N PHE A 93 -8.09 20.96 -9.92
CA PHE A 93 -6.82 21.65 -10.14
C PHE A 93 -5.90 21.43 -8.96
N LEU A 94 -4.62 21.28 -9.21
CA LEU A 94 -3.55 21.25 -8.21
C LEU A 94 -2.93 22.65 -8.14
N CYS A 95 -3.03 23.29 -6.99
CA CYS A 95 -2.51 24.65 -6.79
C CYS A 95 -1.00 24.62 -6.63
N ALA A 96 -0.30 25.35 -7.48
CA ALA A 96 1.11 25.66 -7.35
C ALA A 96 1.30 26.95 -6.52
N SER A 97 2.55 27.35 -6.21
CA SER A 97 2.83 28.51 -5.34
C SER A 97 2.27 29.81 -5.87
N ASP A 98 2.19 29.97 -7.20
CA ASP A 98 1.69 31.13 -7.91
C ASP A 98 0.14 31.13 -8.07
N CYS A 99 -0.56 30.16 -7.49
CA CYS A 99 -2.01 30.06 -7.56
C CYS A 99 -2.68 31.19 -6.78
N ALA A 100 -3.62 31.90 -7.44
CA ALA A 100 -4.33 33.02 -6.83
C ALA A 100 -5.80 32.70 -6.53
N ASN A 101 -6.47 31.89 -7.36
CA ASN A 101 -7.91 31.66 -7.26
C ASN A 101 -8.33 30.20 -7.52
N GLY A 102 -7.39 29.28 -7.57
CA GLY A 102 -7.63 27.86 -7.78
C GLY A 102 -7.74 27.43 -9.24
N HIS A 103 -8.43 28.17 -10.12
CA HIS A 103 -8.55 27.86 -11.55
C HIS A 103 -7.22 27.98 -12.31
N ASP A 104 -6.29 28.72 -11.78
CA ASP A 104 -4.94 28.91 -12.32
C ASP A 104 -3.95 27.80 -11.88
N GLY A 105 -4.41 26.80 -11.13
CA GLY A 105 -3.67 25.58 -10.84
C GLY A 105 -3.45 24.69 -12.08
N LEU A 106 -2.67 23.62 -11.93
CA LEU A 106 -2.52 22.57 -12.94
C LEU A 106 -3.80 21.72 -12.97
N SER A 107 -4.47 21.64 -14.13
CA SER A 107 -5.70 20.87 -14.26
C SER A 107 -5.43 19.37 -14.13
N LEU A 108 -6.30 18.65 -13.43
CA LEU A 108 -6.23 17.19 -13.38
C LEU A 108 -6.48 16.54 -14.74
N SER A 109 -7.19 17.24 -15.63
CA SER A 109 -7.36 16.80 -17.01
C SER A 109 -6.04 16.77 -17.77
N ASP A 110 -5.13 17.74 -17.55
CA ASP A 110 -3.79 17.72 -18.14
C ASP A 110 -2.95 16.58 -17.55
N VAL A 111 -2.96 16.41 -16.21
CA VAL A 111 -2.26 15.29 -15.54
C VAL A 111 -2.71 13.95 -16.11
N MET A 112 -4.03 13.76 -16.27
CA MET A 112 -4.60 12.55 -16.85
C MET A 112 -4.29 12.36 -18.32
N ALA A 113 -4.24 13.45 -19.10
CA ALA A 113 -3.84 13.39 -20.51
C ALA A 113 -2.39 12.90 -20.65
N PHE A 114 -1.46 13.41 -19.83
CA PHE A 114 -0.08 12.94 -19.80
C PHE A 114 0.01 11.47 -19.36
N ALA A 115 -0.66 11.08 -18.28
CA ALA A 115 -0.65 9.71 -17.79
C ALA A 115 -1.25 8.73 -18.81
N ASN A 116 -2.39 9.07 -19.42
CA ASN A 116 -3.06 8.25 -20.43
C ASN A 116 -2.26 8.12 -21.74
N SER A 117 -1.40 9.09 -22.05
CA SER A 117 -0.54 9.08 -23.24
C SER A 117 0.83 8.46 -22.98
N SER A 118 1.17 8.20 -21.72
CA SER A 118 2.46 7.68 -21.30
C SER A 118 2.69 6.26 -21.79
N PRO A 119 3.89 5.94 -22.33
CA PRO A 119 4.29 4.57 -22.64
C PRO A 119 4.67 3.74 -21.40
N ALA A 120 4.74 4.33 -20.22
CA ALA A 120 5.03 3.61 -18.97
C ALA A 120 4.00 2.51 -18.72
N LYS A 121 4.46 1.35 -18.22
CA LYS A 121 3.58 0.19 -17.97
C LYS A 121 2.58 0.48 -16.85
N ASN A 122 3.03 1.13 -15.76
CA ASN A 122 2.20 1.47 -14.61
C ASN A 122 2.33 2.97 -14.31
N LYS A 123 1.22 3.69 -14.32
CA LYS A 123 1.10 5.11 -13.99
C LYS A 123 0.32 5.22 -12.68
N VAL A 124 0.98 5.63 -11.61
CA VAL A 124 0.39 5.75 -10.29
C VAL A 124 0.31 7.22 -9.90
N ILE A 125 -0.89 7.70 -9.61
CA ILE A 125 -1.16 9.08 -9.22
C ILE A 125 -1.73 9.05 -7.81
N ILE A 126 -1.03 9.72 -6.88
CA ILE A 126 -1.43 9.81 -5.46
C ILE A 126 -1.57 11.28 -5.11
N LEU A 127 -2.77 11.69 -4.70
CA LEU A 127 -3.07 13.09 -4.41
C LEU A 127 -3.52 13.24 -2.96
N ASP A 128 -2.69 13.89 -2.16
CA ASP A 128 -3.00 14.37 -0.81
C ASP A 128 -3.30 15.87 -0.87
N SER A 129 -4.47 16.20 -1.39
CA SER A 129 -4.91 17.59 -1.51
C SER A 129 -6.30 17.77 -0.92
N CYS A 130 -6.40 18.76 -0.03
CA CYS A 130 -7.69 19.21 0.51
C CYS A 130 -8.38 20.12 -0.48
N HIS A 131 -9.68 19.97 -0.60
CA HIS A 131 -10.52 20.89 -1.38
C HIS A 131 -10.98 22.00 -0.45
N SER A 132 -10.11 22.97 -0.14
CA SER A 132 -10.47 24.12 0.67
C SER A 132 -11.33 25.08 -0.16
N GLY A 133 -12.66 25.04 0.09
CA GLY A 133 -13.39 26.29 0.02
C GLY A 133 -14.36 26.56 -1.10
N VAL A 134 -14.96 25.56 -1.79
CA VAL A 134 -16.25 25.81 -2.46
C VAL A 134 -17.15 24.58 -2.34
N ALA A 135 -18.25 24.76 -1.63
CA ALA A 135 -19.32 23.77 -1.50
C ALA A 135 -19.90 23.38 -2.87
N GLY A 136 -20.01 22.10 -3.14
CA GLY A 136 -20.90 21.55 -4.18
C GLY A 136 -20.26 20.93 -5.41
N GLY A 137 -18.95 20.69 -5.46
CA GLY A 137 -18.31 20.03 -6.60
C GLY A 137 -18.21 18.51 -6.42
N SER A 138 -18.39 17.75 -7.50
CA SER A 138 -18.16 16.31 -7.52
C SER A 138 -16.70 15.95 -7.18
N PRO A 139 -16.42 14.79 -6.58
CA PRO A 139 -15.05 14.37 -6.24
C PRO A 139 -14.13 14.43 -7.45
N VAL A 140 -12.87 14.88 -7.27
CA VAL A 140 -11.83 14.93 -8.31
C VAL A 140 -11.78 13.65 -9.12
N ALA A 141 -11.81 12.52 -8.44
CA ALA A 141 -11.80 11.20 -9.07
C ALA A 141 -13.11 10.86 -9.82
N ALA A 142 -14.24 11.52 -9.53
CA ALA A 142 -15.50 11.28 -10.24
C ALA A 142 -15.52 11.94 -11.63
N GLN A 143 -14.72 13.00 -11.83
CA GLN A 143 -14.66 13.74 -13.10
C GLN A 143 -13.61 13.19 -14.08
N VAL A 144 -12.77 12.25 -13.69
CA VAL A 144 -11.86 11.57 -14.61
C VAL A 144 -12.66 10.60 -15.45
N ALA A 145 -13.06 11.03 -16.64
CA ALA A 145 -13.98 10.29 -17.51
C ALA A 145 -13.37 9.00 -18.07
N GLU A 146 -12.05 8.96 -18.31
CA GLU A 146 -11.39 7.84 -18.94
C GLU A 146 -10.05 7.52 -18.25
N ILE A 147 -9.90 6.28 -17.78
CA ILE A 147 -8.66 5.73 -17.24
C ILE A 147 -8.17 4.65 -18.18
N LYS A 148 -7.08 4.91 -18.92
CA LYS A 148 -6.45 3.91 -19.80
C LYS A 148 -5.74 2.81 -19.01
N GLU A 149 -5.44 1.71 -19.70
CA GLU A 149 -4.74 0.57 -19.11
C GLU A 149 -3.41 1.00 -18.44
N GLY A 150 -3.16 0.47 -17.25
CA GLY A 150 -1.96 0.73 -16.46
C GLY A 150 -2.07 1.97 -15.56
N VAL A 151 -3.19 2.69 -15.53
CA VAL A 151 -3.38 3.87 -14.67
C VAL A 151 -4.07 3.49 -13.36
N THR A 152 -3.52 3.97 -12.26
CA THR A 152 -4.08 3.89 -10.90
C THR A 152 -4.07 5.27 -10.26
N ILE A 153 -5.19 5.65 -9.65
CA ILE A 153 -5.38 6.92 -8.95
C ILE A 153 -5.81 6.62 -7.51
N LEU A 154 -5.15 7.26 -6.56
CA LEU A 154 -5.48 7.25 -5.14
C LEU A 154 -5.54 8.70 -4.65
N THR A 155 -6.64 9.12 -4.04
CA THR A 155 -6.78 10.48 -3.50
C THR A 155 -7.20 10.45 -2.02
N ALA A 156 -6.76 11.45 -1.26
CA ALA A 156 -6.98 11.54 0.18
C ALA A 156 -8.45 11.69 0.57
N SER A 157 -9.27 12.38 -0.22
CA SER A 157 -10.65 12.70 0.17
C SER A 157 -11.62 12.83 -0.99
N THR A 158 -12.92 12.77 -0.63
CA THR A 158 -14.02 13.26 -1.44
C THR A 158 -14.19 14.78 -1.24
N ALA A 159 -14.87 15.44 -2.17
CA ALA A 159 -15.05 16.91 -2.21
C ALA A 159 -15.62 17.56 -0.93
N ASP A 160 -16.29 16.79 -0.08
CA ASP A 160 -17.06 17.29 1.07
C ASP A 160 -16.31 17.19 2.43
N GLN A 161 -15.04 16.79 2.44
CA GLN A 161 -14.31 16.51 3.68
C GLN A 161 -12.98 17.26 3.75
N TYR A 162 -12.73 17.93 4.90
CA TYR A 162 -11.45 18.59 5.18
C TYR A 162 -10.39 17.57 5.57
N ALA A 163 -9.15 17.75 5.10
CA ALA A 163 -8.03 16.94 5.57
C ALA A 163 -7.75 17.25 7.05
N MET A 164 -7.62 16.21 7.85
CA MET A 164 -7.16 16.35 9.21
C MET A 164 -5.63 16.29 9.25
N GLU A 165 -5.01 17.30 9.84
CA GLU A 165 -3.59 17.30 10.16
C GLU A 165 -3.40 16.83 11.62
N THR A 166 -2.45 15.95 11.84
CA THR A 166 -2.04 15.53 13.16
C THR A 166 -0.51 15.58 13.24
N GLY A 167 0.03 16.44 14.10
CA GLY A 167 1.48 16.51 14.31
C GLY A 167 2.29 17.06 13.14
N GLY A 168 1.70 17.87 12.24
CA GLY A 168 2.41 18.49 11.11
C GLY A 168 2.54 17.59 9.87
N SER A 169 1.73 16.56 9.75
CA SER A 169 1.57 15.71 8.57
C SER A 169 0.11 15.40 8.32
N GLY A 170 -0.29 15.22 7.06
CA GLY A 170 -1.62 14.76 6.68
C GLY A 170 -1.86 13.33 7.16
N VAL A 171 -3.06 13.05 7.67
CA VAL A 171 -3.43 11.69 8.13
C VAL A 171 -3.33 10.69 6.96
N PHE A 172 -3.75 11.08 5.77
CA PHE A 172 -3.64 10.24 4.57
C PHE A 172 -2.19 9.86 4.27
N THR A 173 -1.28 10.84 4.22
CA THR A 173 0.14 10.57 3.95
C THR A 173 0.81 9.79 5.06
N SER A 174 0.44 10.02 6.33
CA SER A 174 0.94 9.20 7.44
C SER A 174 0.57 7.73 7.25
N LEU A 175 -0.68 7.42 6.88
CA LEU A 175 -1.14 6.06 6.59
C LEU A 175 -0.53 5.48 5.30
N LEU A 176 -0.32 6.31 4.27
CA LEU A 176 0.40 5.91 3.06
C LEU A 176 1.84 5.47 3.38
N VAL A 177 2.56 6.25 4.18
CA VAL A 177 3.94 5.94 4.60
C VAL A 177 3.98 4.69 5.47
N ASP A 178 3.03 4.53 6.40
CA ASP A 178 2.90 3.32 7.21
C ASP A 178 2.65 2.08 6.34
N ALA A 179 1.73 2.17 5.37
CA ALA A 179 1.48 1.12 4.38
C ALA A 179 2.75 0.74 3.60
N LEU A 180 3.48 1.76 3.09
CA LEU A 180 4.73 1.57 2.35
C LEU A 180 5.85 0.97 3.23
N ASN A 181 5.84 1.21 4.53
CA ASN A 181 6.79 0.63 5.48
C ASN A 181 6.46 -0.81 5.90
N GLY A 182 5.36 -1.38 5.38
CA GLY A 182 5.05 -2.79 5.50
C GLY A 182 3.70 -3.11 6.14
N ALA A 183 2.98 -2.13 6.70
CA ALA A 183 1.66 -2.37 7.29
C ALA A 183 0.63 -2.90 6.27
N ALA A 184 0.84 -2.63 4.98
CA ALA A 184 0.01 -3.12 3.88
C ALA A 184 0.68 -4.26 3.06
N ALA A 185 1.74 -4.88 3.57
CA ALA A 185 2.47 -5.92 2.86
C ALA A 185 1.62 -7.20 2.73
N ASN A 186 1.69 -7.84 1.57
CA ASN A 186 1.18 -9.20 1.40
C ASN A 186 2.15 -10.24 2.02
N LEU A 187 1.82 -11.52 1.92
CA LEU A 187 2.61 -12.59 2.56
C LEU A 187 4.01 -12.79 1.96
N VAL A 188 4.29 -12.23 0.80
CA VAL A 188 5.62 -12.22 0.18
C VAL A 188 6.35 -10.87 0.34
N GLY A 189 5.79 -9.93 1.11
CA GLY A 189 6.41 -8.65 1.41
C GLY A 189 6.14 -7.54 0.40
N GLU A 190 5.28 -7.74 -0.60
CA GLU A 190 4.95 -6.71 -1.60
C GLU A 190 3.87 -5.76 -1.09
N VAL A 191 4.10 -4.46 -1.28
CA VAL A 191 3.12 -3.40 -1.05
C VAL A 191 2.62 -2.86 -2.39
N THR A 192 1.33 -3.02 -2.68
CA THR A 192 0.71 -2.61 -3.94
C THR A 192 -0.21 -1.41 -3.76
N PRO A 193 -0.57 -0.65 -4.83
CA PRO A 193 -1.56 0.43 -4.70
C PRO A 193 -2.89 -0.04 -4.10
N GLY A 194 -3.33 -1.24 -4.42
CA GLY A 194 -4.56 -1.81 -3.87
C GLY A 194 -4.47 -2.13 -2.37
N SER A 195 -3.33 -2.68 -1.92
CA SER A 195 -3.13 -2.95 -0.49
C SER A 195 -2.96 -1.66 0.31
N VAL A 196 -2.32 -0.63 -0.26
CA VAL A 196 -2.24 0.72 0.32
C VAL A 196 -3.63 1.30 0.52
N TYR A 197 -4.48 1.27 -0.53
CA TYR A 197 -5.87 1.74 -0.42
C TYR A 197 -6.63 1.01 0.69
N ALA A 198 -6.56 -0.33 0.73
CA ALA A 198 -7.26 -1.11 1.74
C ALA A 198 -6.79 -0.78 3.16
N HIS A 199 -5.48 -0.59 3.36
CA HIS A 199 -4.91 -0.19 4.65
C HIS A 199 -5.42 1.18 5.10
N ILE A 200 -5.40 2.18 4.22
CA ILE A 200 -5.89 3.52 4.52
C ILE A 200 -7.39 3.50 4.81
N ASP A 201 -8.20 2.85 3.98
CA ASP A 201 -9.66 2.77 4.15
C ASP A 201 -10.05 2.11 5.48
N GLN A 202 -9.40 1.03 5.86
CA GLN A 202 -9.64 0.33 7.12
C GLN A 202 -9.19 1.14 8.35
N SER A 203 -8.13 1.95 8.20
CA SER A 203 -7.58 2.77 9.30
C SER A 203 -8.41 4.02 9.58
N LEU A 204 -9.14 4.54 8.60
CA LEU A 204 -9.90 5.79 8.71
C LEU A 204 -11.29 5.55 9.30
N GLY A 205 -11.77 4.64 9.90
CA GLY A 205 -13.07 4.47 10.54
C GLY A 205 -14.29 5.05 9.77
N ASN A 206 -15.50 4.81 10.26
CA ASN A 206 -16.74 5.13 9.52
C ASN A 206 -17.08 6.64 9.38
N TRP A 207 -16.43 7.50 10.14
CA TRP A 207 -16.74 8.94 10.23
C TRP A 207 -15.64 9.82 9.67
N ALA A 208 -14.53 9.20 9.23
CA ALA A 208 -13.39 9.90 8.69
C ALA A 208 -13.50 10.08 7.17
N GLN A 209 -12.63 10.92 6.67
CA GLN A 209 -12.39 11.18 5.28
C GLN A 209 -12.11 9.87 4.51
N ARG A 210 -12.87 9.59 3.44
CA ARG A 210 -12.73 8.36 2.66
C ARG A 210 -11.79 8.57 1.47
N PRO A 211 -10.77 7.73 1.29
CA PRO A 211 -9.95 7.77 0.10
C PRO A 211 -10.75 7.32 -1.13
N VAL A 212 -10.41 7.88 -2.29
CA VAL A 212 -10.96 7.43 -3.57
C VAL A 212 -9.89 6.64 -4.31
N PHE A 213 -10.26 5.46 -4.79
CA PHE A 213 -9.39 4.58 -5.54
C PHE A 213 -10.01 4.23 -6.89
N LYS A 214 -9.29 4.53 -7.98
CA LYS A 214 -9.67 4.15 -9.34
C LYS A 214 -8.49 3.50 -10.03
N THR A 215 -8.73 2.40 -10.72
CA THR A 215 -7.67 1.67 -11.40
C THR A 215 -8.18 0.94 -12.64
N ASN A 216 -7.34 0.87 -13.67
CA ASN A 216 -7.55 0.05 -14.87
C ASN A 216 -6.25 -0.71 -15.17
N ILE A 217 -6.05 -1.83 -14.51
CA ILE A 217 -4.83 -2.63 -14.58
C ILE A 217 -5.17 -4.12 -14.71
N LYS A 218 -4.27 -4.89 -15.30
CA LYS A 218 -4.36 -6.36 -15.34
C LYS A 218 -3.77 -7.00 -14.08
N LYS A 219 -2.71 -6.40 -13.53
CA LYS A 219 -2.01 -6.86 -12.33
C LYS A 219 -1.47 -5.66 -11.57
N PHE A 220 -1.60 -5.65 -10.25
CA PHE A 220 -0.94 -4.64 -9.42
C PHE A 220 0.58 -4.81 -9.47
N VAL A 221 1.26 -3.68 -9.59
CA VAL A 221 2.71 -3.60 -9.43
C VAL A 221 3.03 -3.40 -7.95
N SER A 222 4.14 -3.98 -7.47
CA SER A 222 4.68 -3.66 -6.16
C SER A 222 5.28 -2.26 -6.17
N LEU A 223 4.81 -1.37 -5.29
CA LEU A 223 5.40 -0.04 -5.06
C LEU A 223 6.68 -0.14 -4.23
N ARG A 224 6.72 -1.10 -3.30
CA ARG A 224 7.86 -1.35 -2.43
C ARG A 224 7.82 -2.79 -1.92
N GLU A 225 8.98 -3.39 -1.80
CA GLU A 225 9.18 -4.65 -1.11
C GLU A 225 9.61 -4.38 0.32
N THR A 226 8.96 -5.08 1.27
CA THR A 226 9.16 -4.94 2.70
C THR A 226 9.44 -6.31 3.31
N LYS A 227 9.70 -6.35 4.61
CA LYS A 227 9.83 -7.62 5.30
C LYS A 227 8.47 -8.34 5.27
N ALA A 228 8.47 -9.56 4.71
CA ALA A 228 7.29 -10.40 4.71
C ALA A 228 6.86 -10.76 6.15
N PRO A 229 5.55 -10.86 6.44
CA PRO A 229 5.04 -11.26 7.75
C PRO A 229 5.35 -12.72 8.10
N ILE A 230 5.74 -13.52 7.11
CA ILE A 230 6.17 -14.90 7.26
C ILE A 230 7.40 -15.16 6.37
N ASP A 231 8.35 -15.96 6.83
CA ASP A 231 9.54 -16.29 6.06
C ASP A 231 9.18 -17.15 4.83
N LEU A 232 9.85 -16.90 3.71
CA LEU A 232 9.66 -17.66 2.47
C LEU A 232 9.91 -19.17 2.69
N ALA A 233 10.89 -19.54 3.50
CA ALA A 233 11.15 -20.92 3.84
C ALA A 233 9.98 -21.60 4.57
N SER A 234 9.24 -20.87 5.40
CA SER A 234 8.02 -21.36 6.06
C SER A 234 6.88 -21.52 5.05
N LEU A 235 6.74 -20.62 4.07
CA LEU A 235 5.76 -20.75 2.98
C LEU A 235 6.06 -21.96 2.10
N GLN A 236 7.31 -22.16 1.72
CA GLN A 236 7.74 -23.30 0.89
C GLN A 236 7.52 -24.66 1.57
N LYS A 237 7.43 -24.71 2.90
CA LYS A 237 7.05 -25.94 3.61
C LYS A 237 5.58 -26.35 3.41
N LEU A 238 4.71 -25.52 2.85
CA LEU A 238 3.32 -25.89 2.59
C LEU A 238 3.20 -27.18 1.78
N THR A 239 4.01 -27.35 0.73
CA THR A 239 3.99 -28.56 -0.14
C THR A 239 4.67 -29.76 0.48
N VAL A 240 5.52 -29.55 1.50
CA VAL A 240 6.17 -30.62 2.29
C VAL A 240 5.23 -31.14 3.38
N LEU A 241 4.49 -30.24 4.04
CA LEU A 241 3.58 -30.57 5.15
C LEU A 241 2.23 -31.14 4.64
N PHE A 242 1.76 -30.66 3.50
CA PHE A 242 0.50 -31.09 2.92
C PHE A 242 0.75 -31.63 1.50
N ASN A 243 0.58 -32.95 1.33
CA ASN A 243 0.80 -33.60 0.02
C ASN A 243 -0.13 -33.09 -1.08
N GLU A 244 -1.33 -32.64 -0.72
CA GLU A 244 -2.31 -32.03 -1.59
C GLU A 244 -3.02 -30.88 -0.86
N PRO A 245 -3.51 -29.87 -1.57
CA PRO A 245 -4.09 -28.67 -0.95
C PRO A 245 -5.36 -28.93 -0.12
N THR A 246 -6.00 -30.08 -0.30
CA THR A 246 -7.22 -30.49 0.44
C THR A 246 -6.97 -31.54 1.53
N THR A 247 -5.72 -31.98 1.69
CA THR A 247 -5.36 -33.00 2.68
C THR A 247 -5.34 -32.40 4.09
N GLN A 248 -5.86 -33.18 5.05
CA GLN A 248 -5.70 -32.88 6.47
C GLN A 248 -4.41 -33.53 7.00
N LEU A 249 -3.60 -32.77 7.69
CA LEU A 249 -2.43 -33.27 8.40
C LEU A 249 -2.85 -33.72 9.80
N GLN A 250 -2.69 -35.03 10.06
CA GLN A 250 -3.00 -35.61 11.37
C GLN A 250 -1.90 -35.24 12.37
N LEU A 251 -2.32 -34.69 13.50
CA LEU A 251 -1.44 -34.32 14.61
C LEU A 251 -1.55 -35.36 15.75
N ASP A 252 -0.52 -35.42 16.58
CA ASP A 252 -0.49 -36.20 17.81
C ASP A 252 0.32 -35.45 18.88
N PRO A 253 0.28 -35.87 20.15
CA PRO A 253 0.97 -35.14 21.22
C PRO A 253 2.47 -34.98 21.06
N SER A 254 3.15 -35.75 20.19
CA SER A 254 4.58 -35.57 19.94
C SER A 254 4.95 -34.33 19.14
N TYR A 255 3.96 -33.66 18.50
CA TYR A 255 4.15 -32.36 17.86
C TYR A 255 4.34 -31.22 18.86
N GLU A 256 3.76 -31.33 20.10
CA GLU A 256 3.80 -30.23 21.07
C GLU A 256 5.06 -30.33 21.97
N PRO A 257 5.96 -29.33 21.91
CA PRO A 257 7.18 -29.33 22.72
C PRO A 257 6.92 -28.97 24.19
N GLU A 258 5.94 -28.06 24.45
CA GLU A 258 5.65 -27.56 25.79
C GLU A 258 4.44 -28.26 26.39
N ARG A 259 4.69 -28.96 27.49
CA ARG A 259 3.67 -29.73 28.20
C ARG A 259 3.65 -29.35 29.65
N THR A 260 2.52 -28.90 30.11
CA THR A 260 2.32 -28.52 31.52
C THR A 260 1.18 -29.32 32.10
N GLY A 261 1.41 -30.09 33.14
CA GLY A 261 0.36 -30.79 33.88
C GLY A 261 0.50 -32.30 33.97
N SER A 262 -0.54 -33.00 34.40
CA SER A 262 -0.60 -34.44 34.61
C SER A 262 -0.61 -35.28 33.32
N GLU A 263 -0.86 -34.61 32.16
CA GLU A 263 -0.87 -35.30 30.84
C GLU A 263 0.51 -35.81 30.40
N VAL A 264 1.57 -35.25 30.95
CA VAL A 264 2.96 -35.53 30.54
C VAL A 264 3.35 -37.01 30.64
N ALA A 265 2.76 -37.73 31.59
CA ALA A 265 3.12 -39.14 31.85
C ALA A 265 2.38 -40.14 30.95
N SER A 266 1.27 -39.74 30.30
CA SER A 266 0.38 -40.65 29.56
C SER A 266 0.43 -40.51 28.05
N VAL A 267 1.15 -39.53 27.53
CA VAL A 267 1.22 -39.21 26.08
C VAL A 267 2.66 -39.43 25.55
N PRO A 268 2.83 -39.68 24.23
CA PRO A 268 4.14 -39.84 23.61
C PRO A 268 5.08 -38.64 23.89
N PRO A 269 6.38 -38.84 24.08
CA PRO A 269 7.32 -37.73 24.28
C PRO A 269 7.38 -36.80 23.05
N PRO A 270 7.83 -35.53 23.22
CA PRO A 270 8.07 -34.63 22.09
C PRO A 270 9.06 -35.22 21.10
N ASP A 271 8.78 -35.07 19.80
CA ASP A 271 9.66 -35.44 18.69
C ASP A 271 10.27 -34.17 18.09
N PRO A 272 11.61 -34.00 18.09
CA PRO A 272 12.24 -32.79 17.59
C PRO A 272 11.88 -32.43 16.14
N ALA A 273 11.69 -33.42 15.25
CA ALA A 273 11.33 -33.18 13.86
C ALA A 273 9.89 -32.67 13.77
N LYS A 274 8.96 -33.32 14.46
CA LYS A 274 7.55 -32.88 14.53
C LYS A 274 7.41 -31.54 15.24
N ASN A 275 8.22 -31.25 16.26
CA ASN A 275 8.21 -29.94 16.93
C ASN A 275 8.63 -28.82 15.98
N ALA A 276 9.64 -29.05 15.12
CA ALA A 276 10.04 -28.07 14.09
C ALA A 276 8.94 -27.82 13.07
N ASP A 277 8.26 -28.86 12.60
CA ASP A 277 7.10 -28.73 11.69
C ASP A 277 5.90 -28.05 12.37
N PHE A 278 5.69 -28.33 13.67
CA PHE A 278 4.61 -27.70 14.43
C PHE A 278 4.83 -26.18 14.62
N ALA A 279 6.09 -25.76 14.85
CA ALA A 279 6.44 -24.35 14.90
C ALA A 279 6.09 -23.64 13.58
N VAL A 280 6.40 -24.24 12.43
CA VAL A 280 6.02 -23.70 11.12
C VAL A 280 4.50 -23.67 10.95
N LEU A 281 3.79 -24.75 11.35
CA LEU A 281 2.32 -24.77 11.31
C LEU A 281 1.71 -23.63 12.15
N GLN A 282 2.28 -23.33 13.32
CA GLN A 282 1.82 -22.21 14.15
C GLN A 282 2.06 -20.86 13.50
N GLU A 283 3.18 -20.65 12.79
CA GLU A 283 3.42 -19.45 12.00
C GLU A 283 2.40 -19.32 10.86
N LEU A 284 2.13 -20.42 10.15
CA LEU A 284 1.14 -20.45 9.08
C LEU A 284 -0.28 -20.15 9.59
N VAL A 285 -0.61 -20.55 10.82
CA VAL A 285 -1.88 -20.18 11.48
C VAL A 285 -1.98 -18.68 11.73
N LYS A 286 -0.88 -18.04 12.20
CA LYS A 286 -0.87 -16.58 12.46
C LYS A 286 -1.20 -15.75 11.23
N VAL A 287 -0.83 -16.24 10.04
CA VAL A 287 -1.13 -15.59 8.76
C VAL A 287 -2.32 -16.21 8.02
N ASN A 288 -3.14 -16.99 8.74
CA ASN A 288 -4.38 -17.59 8.24
C ASN A 288 -4.21 -18.52 7.01
N LEU A 289 -3.08 -19.20 6.89
CA LEU A 289 -2.86 -20.23 5.85
C LEU A 289 -3.26 -21.63 6.32
N VAL A 290 -3.15 -21.90 7.61
CA VAL A 290 -3.51 -23.17 8.26
C VAL A 290 -4.53 -22.91 9.36
N ARG A 291 -5.39 -23.90 9.61
CA ARG A 291 -6.31 -23.88 10.76
C ARG A 291 -6.43 -25.27 11.40
N PRO A 292 -6.64 -25.34 12.72
CA PRO A 292 -6.95 -26.62 13.37
C PRO A 292 -8.34 -27.12 12.96
N VAL A 293 -8.52 -28.43 12.93
CA VAL A 293 -9.80 -29.11 12.64
C VAL A 293 -10.35 -29.75 13.91
N GLY A 294 -11.55 -29.38 14.29
CA GLY A 294 -12.23 -29.91 15.47
C GLY A 294 -11.56 -29.54 16.81
N ALA A 295 -10.74 -28.49 16.83
CA ALA A 295 -10.06 -27.98 18.01
C ALA A 295 -10.02 -26.46 18.00
N PRO A 296 -10.03 -25.79 19.18
CA PRO A 296 -9.99 -24.32 19.24
C PRO A 296 -8.61 -23.74 18.87
N HIS A 297 -7.52 -24.48 19.12
CA HIS A 297 -6.12 -24.08 18.88
C HIS A 297 -5.26 -25.25 18.48
N MET A 298 -4.09 -25.00 17.88
CA MET A 298 -3.15 -26.02 17.44
C MET A 298 -2.68 -26.93 18.59
N TRP A 299 -2.47 -26.37 19.78
CA TRP A 299 -2.14 -27.14 20.97
C TRP A 299 -3.18 -28.23 21.26
N HIS A 300 -4.48 -27.88 21.27
CA HIS A 300 -5.55 -28.86 21.47
C HIS A 300 -5.63 -29.89 20.33
N ALA A 301 -5.39 -29.43 19.09
CA ALA A 301 -5.36 -30.36 17.97
C ALA A 301 -4.24 -31.41 18.10
N ALA A 302 -3.05 -31.01 18.55
CA ALA A 302 -1.96 -31.94 18.81
C ALA A 302 -2.24 -32.84 20.01
N MET A 303 -2.63 -32.28 21.17
CA MET A 303 -2.83 -33.06 22.39
C MET A 303 -4.02 -34.02 22.35
N GLU A 304 -5.06 -33.70 21.57
CA GLU A 304 -6.25 -34.54 21.40
C GLU A 304 -6.17 -35.45 20.16
N GLY A 305 -5.04 -35.51 19.47
CA GLY A 305 -4.82 -36.33 18.29
C GLY A 305 -5.79 -35.97 17.13
N LYS A 306 -6.02 -34.67 16.91
CA LYS A 306 -6.84 -34.14 15.82
C LYS A 306 -5.96 -33.69 14.65
N ALA A 307 -6.55 -33.00 13.68
CA ALA A 307 -5.86 -32.59 12.47
C ALA A 307 -5.76 -31.06 12.33
N CYS A 308 -4.96 -30.62 11.40
CA CYS A 308 -5.03 -29.27 10.80
C CYS A 308 -5.14 -29.37 9.28
N GLU A 309 -5.61 -28.30 8.65
CA GLU A 309 -5.82 -28.23 7.21
C GLU A 309 -5.49 -26.83 6.67
N LEU A 310 -5.25 -26.73 5.36
CA LEU A 310 -5.10 -25.48 4.67
C LEU A 310 -6.42 -24.72 4.60
N THR A 311 -6.40 -23.41 4.87
CA THR A 311 -7.50 -22.51 4.52
C THR A 311 -7.59 -22.36 3.00
N VAL A 312 -8.63 -21.69 2.48
CA VAL A 312 -8.71 -21.36 1.04
C VAL A 312 -7.50 -20.55 0.60
N LEU A 313 -7.06 -19.60 1.42
CA LEU A 313 -5.82 -18.82 1.17
C LEU A 313 -4.59 -19.72 1.19
N GLY A 314 -4.51 -20.65 2.17
CA GLY A 314 -3.43 -21.64 2.27
C GLY A 314 -3.35 -22.53 1.05
N GLN A 315 -4.50 -23.01 0.53
CA GLN A 315 -4.55 -23.81 -0.70
C GLN A 315 -4.05 -23.02 -1.93
N HIS A 316 -4.33 -21.71 -1.97
CA HIS A 316 -3.82 -20.85 -3.04
C HIS A 316 -2.30 -20.73 -2.97
N TYR A 317 -1.75 -20.40 -1.78
CA TYR A 317 -0.30 -20.32 -1.58
C TYR A 317 0.40 -21.66 -1.78
N TRP A 318 -0.19 -22.78 -1.41
CA TRP A 318 0.30 -24.12 -1.70
C TRP A 318 0.52 -24.32 -3.21
N LYS A 319 -0.44 -23.90 -4.05
CA LYS A 319 -0.32 -23.96 -5.51
C LYS A 319 0.78 -23.03 -6.06
N LEU A 320 0.95 -21.85 -5.47
CA LEU A 320 2.03 -20.94 -5.88
C LEU A 320 3.40 -21.56 -5.60
N VAL A 321 3.58 -22.22 -4.44
CA VAL A 321 4.81 -22.95 -4.11
C VAL A 321 5.01 -24.17 -5.04
N GLU A 322 3.95 -24.96 -5.28
CA GLU A 322 4.03 -26.13 -6.19
C GLU A 322 4.47 -25.74 -7.62
N GLN A 323 4.10 -24.54 -8.07
CA GLN A 323 4.40 -24.02 -9.39
C GLN A 323 5.70 -23.20 -9.46
N ASP A 324 6.51 -23.17 -8.40
CA ASP A 324 7.74 -22.37 -8.28
C ASP A 324 7.50 -20.87 -8.58
N LEU A 325 6.35 -20.34 -8.15
CA LEU A 325 6.00 -18.93 -8.31
C LEU A 325 6.35 -18.07 -7.09
N ILE A 326 6.67 -18.71 -5.98
CA ILE A 326 7.17 -18.12 -4.74
C ILE A 326 8.13 -19.06 -4.02
#